data_7dba7966404387f1b4dfd12e60e38feb
#
_entry.id   7dba7966404387f1b4dfd12e60e38feb
#
_cell.length_a   1.000
_cell.length_b   1.000
_cell.length_c   1.000
_cell.angle_alpha   90.00
_cell.angle_beta   90.00
_cell.angle_gamma   90.00
#
_symmetry.space_group_name_H-M   'P 1'
#
loop_
_entity.id
_entity.type
_entity.pdbx_description
1 polymer ?
#
loop_
_entity_poly.entity_id
_entity_poly.type
_entity_poly.pdbx_seq_one_letter_code
_entity_poly.pdbx_strand_id
1 'polypeptide(L)'
;MRTLLTVLTLAVPSAMLSADIKFTSTYKSMNAGTVNFAGKKVAALVISPDDSLRVAGEESLMRELSARGMQGVATYRIAPKEELQRPETAKVWFERAGIEGVVAVRPVSADRRQVYTPGTWVSSSYSTLWGYYGYGWNSLYVPGSVEQETVVVVESTIYSVPRNELLWAAASETRNPKNLPQFVQELVKESVKALQKQGLARRVPPS
;
A
#
# COMPACT_ATOMS: atom_id res chain seq x y z
N MET A 1 -44.08 35.84 32.35
CA MET A 1 -43.94 35.00 31.15
C MET A 1 -42.51 35.02 30.69
N ARG A 2 -41.74 33.98 30.91
CA ARG A 2 -40.35 33.87 30.47
C ARG A 2 -40.34 32.93 29.27
N THR A 3 -40.07 33.48 28.07
CA THR A 3 -39.95 32.70 26.83
C THR A 3 -38.57 32.07 26.78
N LEU A 4 -38.48 30.74 26.87
CA LEU A 4 -37.29 29.95 26.60
C LEU A 4 -37.08 29.89 25.06
N LEU A 5 -35.97 30.47 24.63
CA LEU A 5 -35.48 30.31 23.23
C LEU A 5 -34.66 29.03 23.18
N THR A 6 -35.21 27.99 22.54
CA THR A 6 -34.50 26.73 22.28
C THR A 6 -33.65 26.91 21.03
N VAL A 7 -32.34 26.99 21.18
CA VAL A 7 -31.38 27.01 20.06
C VAL A 7 -31.19 25.59 19.57
N LEU A 8 -31.75 25.28 18.40
CA LEU A 8 -31.55 24.01 17.69
C LEU A 8 -30.22 24.08 16.93
N THR A 9 -29.18 23.50 17.47
CA THR A 9 -27.89 23.34 16.76
C THR A 9 -28.02 22.22 15.73
N LEU A 10 -28.13 22.59 14.45
CA LEU A 10 -27.97 21.65 13.34
C LEU A 10 -26.50 21.20 13.29
N ALA A 11 -26.26 19.97 13.69
CA ALA A 11 -25.00 19.29 13.40
C ALA A 11 -24.95 18.96 11.89
N VAL A 12 -24.19 19.74 11.13
CA VAL A 12 -23.89 19.40 9.73
C VAL A 12 -22.93 18.21 9.76
N PRO A 13 -23.29 17.05 9.18
CA PRO A 13 -22.33 15.96 9.06
C PRO A 13 -21.22 16.41 8.10
N SER A 14 -19.99 16.51 8.62
CA SER A 14 -18.80 16.69 7.81
C SER A 14 -18.66 15.46 6.92
N ALA A 15 -19.14 15.54 5.68
CA ALA A 15 -18.86 14.55 4.67
C ALA A 15 -17.33 14.49 4.51
N MET A 16 -16.72 13.43 5.04
CA MET A 16 -15.32 13.11 4.75
C MET A 16 -15.26 12.83 3.24
N LEU A 17 -14.73 13.80 2.47
CA LEU A 17 -14.38 13.55 1.08
C LEU A 17 -13.27 12.50 1.08
N SER A 18 -13.66 11.26 0.84
CA SER A 18 -12.75 10.16 0.54
C SER A 18 -12.02 10.48 -0.76
N ALA A 19 -10.71 10.29 -0.80
CA ALA A 19 -10.00 10.42 -2.07
C ALA A 19 -10.50 9.32 -3.01
N ASP A 20 -10.85 9.70 -4.24
CA ASP A 20 -11.32 8.74 -5.25
C ASP A 20 -10.11 7.98 -5.82
N ILE A 21 -9.83 6.82 -5.22
CA ILE A 21 -8.73 5.94 -5.62
C ILE A 21 -9.23 5.00 -6.70
N LYS A 22 -8.76 5.21 -7.92
CA LYS A 22 -9.11 4.39 -9.07
C LYS A 22 -7.96 3.45 -9.43
N PHE A 23 -8.20 2.15 -9.35
CA PHE A 23 -7.27 1.17 -9.92
C PHE A 23 -7.35 1.20 -11.45
N THR A 24 -6.22 1.50 -12.10
CA THR A 24 -6.10 1.65 -13.55
C THR A 24 -5.58 0.39 -14.22
N SER A 25 -4.84 -0.43 -13.47
CA SER A 25 -4.32 -1.71 -13.94
C SER A 25 -4.25 -2.69 -12.79
N THR A 26 -4.56 -3.95 -13.04
CA THR A 26 -4.44 -5.02 -12.05
C THR A 26 -3.87 -6.27 -12.70
N TYR A 27 -3.03 -6.97 -11.95
CA TYR A 27 -2.50 -8.30 -12.27
C TYR A 27 -2.81 -9.27 -11.14
N LYS A 28 -3.14 -10.49 -11.47
CA LYS A 28 -3.30 -11.59 -10.51
C LYS A 28 -2.62 -12.83 -11.06
N SER A 29 -1.73 -13.44 -10.26
CA SER A 29 -1.15 -14.75 -10.56
C SER A 29 -2.23 -15.83 -10.52
N MET A 30 -2.08 -16.85 -11.37
CA MET A 30 -2.93 -18.06 -11.32
C MET A 30 -2.80 -18.78 -9.96
N ASN A 31 -1.63 -18.69 -9.33
CA ASN A 31 -1.34 -19.28 -8.04
C ASN A 31 -1.84 -18.47 -6.83
N ALA A 32 -2.33 -17.26 -7.04
CA ALA A 32 -2.76 -16.39 -5.95
C ALA A 32 -3.81 -17.05 -5.04
N GLY A 33 -4.74 -17.81 -5.61
CA GLY A 33 -5.78 -18.52 -4.85
C GLY A 33 -5.28 -19.67 -3.98
N THR A 34 -4.04 -20.11 -4.16
CA THR A 34 -3.41 -21.20 -3.37
C THR A 34 -2.63 -20.69 -2.15
N VAL A 35 -2.51 -19.37 -2.01
CA VAL A 35 -1.82 -18.71 -0.89
C VAL A 35 -2.83 -18.13 0.06
N ASN A 36 -2.63 -18.35 1.37
CA ASN A 36 -3.45 -17.77 2.43
C ASN A 36 -2.53 -17.17 3.50
N PHE A 37 -2.72 -15.91 3.79
CA PHE A 37 -1.94 -15.18 4.80
C PHE A 37 -2.65 -15.04 6.15
N ALA A 38 -3.81 -15.68 6.35
CA ALA A 38 -4.49 -15.65 7.65
C ALA A 38 -3.58 -16.23 8.75
N GLY A 39 -3.35 -15.47 9.81
CA GLY A 39 -2.45 -15.83 10.92
C GLY A 39 -0.96 -15.79 10.59
N LYS A 40 -0.59 -15.44 9.34
CA LYS A 40 0.80 -15.38 8.89
C LYS A 40 1.40 -13.98 9.07
N LYS A 41 2.72 -13.92 9.23
CA LYS A 41 3.44 -12.65 9.27
C LYS A 41 3.56 -12.07 7.87
N VAL A 42 3.02 -10.88 7.69
CA VAL A 42 3.02 -10.14 6.43
C VAL A 42 3.70 -8.80 6.63
N ALA A 43 4.78 -8.58 5.90
CA ALA A 43 5.51 -7.32 5.95
C ALA A 43 4.70 -6.21 5.27
N ALA A 44 4.60 -5.09 5.95
CA ALA A 44 4.11 -3.82 5.44
C ALA A 44 5.30 -3.00 4.97
N LEU A 45 5.51 -2.92 3.67
CA LEU A 45 6.65 -2.24 3.04
C LEU A 45 6.15 -1.01 2.28
N VAL A 46 6.68 0.16 2.61
CA VAL A 46 6.48 1.38 1.83
C VAL A 46 7.81 1.86 1.28
N ILE A 47 7.94 1.85 -0.05
CA ILE A 47 9.14 2.30 -0.74
C ILE A 47 9.00 3.79 -1.02
N SER A 48 9.60 4.62 -0.17
CA SER A 48 9.60 6.08 -0.28
C SER A 48 10.94 6.65 0.15
N PRO A 49 11.46 7.70 -0.54
CA PRO A 49 12.61 8.44 -0.06
C PRO A 49 12.33 9.23 1.22
N ASP A 50 11.08 9.65 1.44
CA ASP A 50 10.62 10.34 2.65
C ASP A 50 10.36 9.33 3.76
N ASP A 51 11.19 9.41 4.82
CA ASP A 51 11.11 8.51 5.97
C ASP A 51 9.84 8.70 6.79
N SER A 52 9.33 9.92 6.90
CA SER A 52 8.09 10.19 7.64
C SER A 52 6.91 9.54 6.93
N LEU A 53 6.85 9.67 5.60
CA LEU A 53 5.84 9.04 4.77
C LEU A 53 5.96 7.51 4.81
N ARG A 54 7.18 6.99 4.73
CA ARG A 54 7.46 5.56 4.82
C ARG A 54 6.94 4.98 6.13
N VAL A 55 7.36 5.54 7.26
CA VAL A 55 6.95 5.06 8.59
C VAL A 55 5.44 5.15 8.78
N ALA A 56 4.83 6.29 8.45
CA ALA A 56 3.38 6.47 8.57
C ALA A 56 2.59 5.50 7.68
N GLY A 57 3.07 5.24 6.48
CA GLY A 57 2.47 4.30 5.53
C GLY A 57 2.61 2.85 6.00
N GLU A 58 3.79 2.44 6.47
CA GLU A 58 4.02 1.09 7.01
C GLU A 58 3.17 0.82 8.26
N GLU A 59 3.04 1.81 9.18
CA GLU A 59 2.16 1.71 10.35
C GLU A 59 0.69 1.54 9.96
N SER A 60 0.24 2.31 8.98
CA SER A 60 -1.13 2.22 8.48
C SER A 60 -1.39 0.86 7.85
N LEU A 61 -0.47 0.40 6.99
CA LEU A 61 -0.56 -0.89 6.31
C LEU A 61 -0.52 -2.06 7.31
N MET A 62 0.37 -1.99 8.29
CA MET A 62 0.46 -2.99 9.37
C MET A 62 -0.87 -3.13 10.12
N ARG A 63 -1.49 -1.99 10.51
CA ARG A 63 -2.79 -2.01 11.20
C ARG A 63 -3.89 -2.62 10.33
N GLU A 64 -3.96 -2.24 9.07
CA GLU A 64 -4.96 -2.76 8.13
C GLU A 64 -4.79 -4.27 7.86
N LEU A 65 -3.55 -4.76 7.74
CA LEU A 65 -3.26 -6.18 7.62
C LEU A 65 -3.70 -6.93 8.89
N SER A 66 -3.36 -6.38 10.07
CA SER A 66 -3.71 -6.98 11.36
C SER A 66 -5.23 -7.03 11.57
N ALA A 67 -5.95 -5.98 11.20
CA ALA A 67 -7.41 -5.93 11.28
C ALA A 67 -8.11 -6.97 10.38
N ARG A 68 -7.36 -7.62 9.48
CA ARG A 68 -7.85 -8.66 8.57
C ARG A 68 -7.31 -10.06 8.89
N GLY A 69 -6.83 -10.25 10.11
CA GLY A 69 -6.41 -11.55 10.61
C GLY A 69 -5.03 -12.01 10.14
N MET A 70 -4.21 -11.12 9.61
CA MET A 70 -2.79 -11.34 9.38
C MET A 70 -1.98 -10.82 10.58
N GLN A 71 -0.72 -11.22 10.70
CA GLN A 71 0.22 -10.60 11.61
C GLN A 71 1.01 -9.54 10.83
N GLY A 72 0.46 -8.33 10.74
CA GLY A 72 1.12 -7.22 10.05
C GLY A 72 2.42 -6.82 10.76
N VAL A 73 3.50 -6.62 10.00
CA VAL A 73 4.83 -6.22 10.51
C VAL A 73 5.35 -5.06 9.69
N ALA A 74 5.52 -3.89 10.30
CA ALA A 74 6.12 -2.74 9.63
C ALA A 74 7.63 -2.99 9.42
N THR A 75 8.13 -2.80 8.19
CA THR A 75 9.50 -3.18 7.84
C THR A 75 10.55 -2.36 8.57
N TYR A 76 10.28 -1.08 8.87
CA TYR A 76 11.19 -0.23 9.62
C TYR A 76 11.47 -0.74 11.05
N ARG A 77 10.62 -1.61 11.60
CA ARG A 77 10.79 -2.22 12.93
C ARG A 77 11.70 -3.44 12.92
N ILE A 78 11.91 -4.05 11.75
CA ILE A 78 12.69 -5.29 11.63
C ILE A 78 14.07 -5.06 11.05
N ALA A 79 14.27 -3.99 10.27
CA ALA A 79 15.57 -3.71 9.65
C ALA A 79 15.80 -2.21 9.43
N PRO A 80 17.06 -1.75 9.47
CA PRO A 80 17.44 -0.41 9.04
C PRO A 80 17.11 -0.18 7.56
N LYS A 81 16.85 1.08 7.18
CA LYS A 81 16.50 1.45 5.80
C LYS A 81 17.57 1.02 4.79
N GLU A 82 18.83 1.22 5.14
CA GLU A 82 19.98 0.91 4.29
C GLU A 82 20.09 -0.59 3.99
N GLU A 83 19.71 -1.42 4.96
CA GLU A 83 19.65 -2.88 4.80
C GLU A 83 18.45 -3.31 3.96
N LEU A 84 17.32 -2.61 4.11
CA LEU A 84 16.12 -2.85 3.30
C LEU A 84 16.30 -2.42 1.85
N GLN A 85 17.20 -1.51 1.53
CA GLN A 85 17.46 -1.07 0.16
C GLN A 85 18.25 -2.08 -0.69
N ARG A 86 18.88 -3.05 -0.04
CA ARG A 86 19.68 -4.09 -0.70
C ARG A 86 18.94 -5.42 -0.66
N PRO A 87 18.63 -6.03 -1.80
CA PRO A 87 17.84 -7.28 -1.86
C PRO A 87 18.44 -8.41 -1.01
N GLU A 88 19.77 -8.55 -1.00
CA GLU A 88 20.49 -9.62 -0.31
C GLU A 88 20.33 -9.52 1.20
N THR A 89 20.48 -8.30 1.75
CA THR A 89 20.33 -8.07 3.19
C THR A 89 18.87 -8.07 3.61
N ALA A 90 17.98 -7.44 2.82
CA ALA A 90 16.56 -7.44 3.07
C ALA A 90 15.99 -8.87 3.17
N LYS A 91 16.43 -9.78 2.28
CA LYS A 91 16.05 -11.19 2.31
C LYS A 91 16.38 -11.82 3.65
N VAL A 92 17.60 -11.63 4.16
CA VAL A 92 18.03 -12.18 5.45
C VAL A 92 17.17 -11.65 6.61
N TRP A 93 16.83 -10.35 6.59
CA TRP A 93 15.97 -9.75 7.61
C TRP A 93 14.55 -10.31 7.57
N PHE A 94 13.98 -10.50 6.39
CA PHE A 94 12.63 -11.05 6.24
C PHE A 94 12.58 -12.52 6.66
N GLU A 95 13.58 -13.32 6.30
CA GLU A 95 13.70 -14.71 6.73
C GLU A 95 13.83 -14.83 8.24
N ARG A 96 14.70 -14.03 8.88
CA ARG A 96 14.86 -14.01 10.35
C ARG A 96 13.59 -13.58 11.07
N ALA A 97 12.85 -12.65 10.51
CA ALA A 97 11.57 -12.20 11.07
C ALA A 97 10.44 -13.20 10.84
N GLY A 98 10.65 -14.24 10.01
CA GLY A 98 9.64 -15.23 9.64
C GLY A 98 8.52 -14.63 8.78
N ILE A 99 8.86 -13.71 7.87
CA ILE A 99 7.91 -13.08 6.96
C ILE A 99 7.51 -14.07 5.87
N GLU A 100 6.21 -14.31 5.72
CA GLU A 100 5.66 -15.20 4.70
C GLU A 100 5.07 -14.45 3.50
N GLY A 101 4.64 -13.21 3.70
CA GLY A 101 4.12 -12.34 2.65
C GLY A 101 4.67 -10.92 2.75
N VAL A 102 4.68 -10.21 1.63
CA VAL A 102 4.99 -8.78 1.59
C VAL A 102 3.89 -8.06 0.84
N VAL A 103 3.32 -7.04 1.46
CA VAL A 103 2.52 -6.04 0.77
C VAL A 103 3.39 -4.80 0.63
N ALA A 104 3.73 -4.48 -0.61
CA ALA A 104 4.56 -3.33 -0.91
C ALA A 104 3.74 -2.23 -1.60
N VAL A 105 3.96 -1.00 -1.18
CA VAL A 105 3.35 0.21 -1.73
C VAL A 105 4.45 1.18 -2.13
N ARG A 106 4.41 1.67 -3.37
CA ARG A 106 5.41 2.57 -3.93
C ARG A 106 4.78 3.71 -4.72
N PRO A 107 5.02 4.97 -4.38
CA PRO A 107 4.73 6.08 -5.28
C PRO A 107 5.56 5.94 -6.57
N VAL A 108 4.91 6.00 -7.72
CA VAL A 108 5.57 5.88 -9.04
C VAL A 108 5.79 7.25 -9.66
N SER A 109 4.75 8.08 -9.62
CA SER A 109 4.82 9.46 -10.08
C SER A 109 3.82 10.35 -9.33
N ALA A 110 4.14 11.64 -9.27
CA ALA A 110 3.18 12.69 -8.99
C ALA A 110 3.34 13.72 -10.10
N ASP A 111 2.56 13.56 -11.17
CA ASP A 111 2.71 14.38 -12.36
C ASP A 111 1.48 15.24 -12.59
N ARG A 112 1.72 16.46 -13.06
CA ARG A 112 0.66 17.45 -13.29
C ARG A 112 0.03 17.38 -14.67
N ARG A 113 0.34 16.40 -15.51
CA ARG A 113 -0.29 16.23 -16.84
C ARG A 113 -0.01 14.92 -17.59
N GLN A 114 0.68 13.95 -17.06
CA GLN A 114 0.88 12.73 -17.82
C GLN A 114 -0.10 11.65 -17.38
N VAL A 115 -0.93 11.22 -18.32
CA VAL A 115 -1.67 9.98 -18.18
C VAL A 115 -0.64 8.86 -18.18
N TYR A 116 -0.31 8.35 -16.99
CA TYR A 116 0.51 7.16 -16.87
C TYR A 116 -0.30 5.98 -17.41
N THR A 117 0.15 5.44 -18.52
CA THR A 117 -0.31 4.12 -18.96
C THR A 117 0.61 3.11 -18.28
N PRO A 118 0.12 2.33 -17.26
CA PRO A 118 0.97 1.34 -16.63
C PRO A 118 1.42 0.34 -17.67
N GLY A 119 2.74 0.22 -17.83
CA GLY A 119 3.32 -0.83 -18.62
C GLY A 119 2.80 -2.19 -18.17
N THR A 120 2.71 -3.11 -19.07
CA THR A 120 2.28 -4.48 -18.81
C THR A 120 3.16 -5.08 -17.70
N TRP A 121 2.56 -5.63 -16.63
CA TRP A 121 3.21 -6.26 -15.48
C TRP A 121 4.06 -7.51 -15.82
N VAL A 122 4.53 -7.60 -17.06
CA VAL A 122 5.22 -8.77 -17.60
C VAL A 122 6.74 -8.60 -17.59
N SER A 123 7.27 -7.60 -16.92
CA SER A 123 8.72 -7.49 -16.76
C SER A 123 9.20 -8.56 -15.75
N SER A 124 10.29 -9.24 -16.10
CA SER A 124 10.94 -10.22 -15.22
C SER A 124 11.29 -9.65 -13.83
N SER A 125 11.48 -8.33 -13.74
CA SER A 125 11.73 -7.62 -12.50
C SER A 125 10.55 -7.63 -11.53
N TYR A 126 9.31 -7.80 -12.01
CA TYR A 126 8.11 -7.81 -11.18
C TYR A 126 7.61 -9.21 -10.83
N SER A 127 8.09 -10.24 -11.52
CA SER A 127 7.64 -11.62 -11.30
C SER A 127 8.10 -12.20 -9.96
N THR A 128 9.17 -11.66 -9.37
CA THR A 128 9.71 -12.08 -8.09
C THR A 128 9.76 -10.92 -7.10
N LEU A 129 9.65 -11.23 -5.79
CA LEU A 129 9.79 -10.23 -4.73
C LEU A 129 11.14 -9.49 -4.80
N TRP A 130 12.22 -10.23 -4.93
CA TRP A 130 13.58 -9.66 -4.87
C TRP A 130 13.93 -8.85 -6.12
N GLY A 131 13.39 -9.21 -7.29
CA GLY A 131 13.48 -8.41 -8.50
C GLY A 131 12.75 -7.07 -8.35
N TYR A 132 11.53 -7.08 -7.84
CA TYR A 132 10.77 -5.86 -7.54
C TYR A 132 11.45 -5.00 -6.47
N TYR A 133 11.99 -5.64 -5.44
CA TYR A 133 12.62 -4.96 -4.32
C TYR A 133 13.82 -4.11 -4.78
N GLY A 134 14.73 -4.71 -5.57
CA GLY A 134 15.87 -3.97 -6.12
C GLY A 134 15.47 -2.82 -7.05
N TYR A 135 14.45 -3.02 -7.88
CA TYR A 135 13.90 -1.99 -8.75
C TYR A 135 13.24 -0.85 -7.96
N GLY A 136 12.44 -1.19 -6.94
CA GLY A 136 11.65 -0.22 -6.17
C GLY A 136 12.50 0.83 -5.46
N TRP A 137 13.60 0.40 -4.85
CA TRP A 137 14.49 1.30 -4.11
C TRP A 137 15.37 2.20 -5.02
N ASN A 138 15.66 1.76 -6.24
CA ASN A 138 16.48 2.50 -7.20
C ASN A 138 15.70 3.48 -8.05
N SER A 139 14.38 3.52 -7.95
CA SER A 139 13.54 4.44 -8.71
C SER A 139 13.36 5.75 -7.95
N LEU A 140 13.96 6.82 -8.43
CA LEU A 140 13.82 8.16 -7.88
C LEU A 140 12.43 8.73 -8.20
N TYR A 141 11.76 9.21 -7.16
CA TYR A 141 10.58 10.05 -7.31
C TYR A 141 11.01 11.50 -7.60
N VAL A 142 10.62 12.03 -8.75
CA VAL A 142 10.86 13.44 -9.10
C VAL A 142 9.52 14.16 -9.11
N PRO A 143 9.24 15.04 -8.15
CA PRO A 143 8.04 15.87 -8.21
C PRO A 143 8.19 16.91 -9.31
N GLY A 144 7.29 16.93 -10.28
CA GLY A 144 7.18 17.98 -11.27
C GLY A 144 6.58 19.26 -10.69
N SER A 145 7.03 20.41 -11.12
CA SER A 145 6.52 21.70 -10.69
C SER A 145 5.53 22.31 -11.69
N VAL A 146 4.57 23.10 -11.18
CA VAL A 146 3.62 24.06 -11.80
C VAL A 146 2.23 23.57 -12.16
N GLU A 147 1.28 24.19 -11.51
CA GLU A 147 -0.17 24.35 -11.71
C GLU A 147 -0.97 23.34 -12.53
N GLN A 148 -1.96 22.79 -11.86
CA GLN A 148 -3.13 22.04 -12.29
C GLN A 148 -3.13 20.62 -11.70
N GLU A 149 -4.11 19.81 -11.95
CA GLU A 149 -4.34 18.55 -11.27
C GLU A 149 -3.06 17.72 -11.02
N THR A 150 -2.74 17.50 -9.75
CA THR A 150 -1.67 16.58 -9.37
C THR A 150 -2.24 15.17 -9.44
N VAL A 151 -1.76 14.37 -10.36
CA VAL A 151 -2.11 12.94 -10.43
C VAL A 151 -1.02 12.16 -9.72
N VAL A 152 -1.37 11.51 -8.62
CA VAL A 152 -0.47 10.61 -7.90
C VAL A 152 -0.75 9.19 -8.36
N VAL A 153 0.26 8.55 -8.91
CA VAL A 153 0.22 7.14 -9.30
C VAL A 153 0.96 6.33 -8.25
N VAL A 154 0.30 5.31 -7.73
CA VAL A 154 0.88 4.41 -6.74
C VAL A 154 0.74 2.98 -7.19
N GLU A 155 1.83 2.26 -7.09
CA GLU A 155 1.92 0.84 -7.29
C GLU A 155 1.74 0.11 -5.96
N SER A 156 0.88 -0.91 -5.96
CA SER A 156 0.68 -1.82 -4.84
C SER A 156 0.90 -3.25 -5.30
N THR A 157 1.74 -3.99 -4.59
CA THR A 157 2.10 -5.37 -4.95
C THR A 157 2.04 -6.28 -3.74
N ILE A 158 1.79 -7.56 -4.00
CA ILE A 158 1.74 -8.61 -3.00
C ILE A 158 2.57 -9.80 -3.45
N TYR A 159 3.50 -10.19 -2.60
CA TYR A 159 4.40 -11.30 -2.85
C TYR A 159 4.28 -12.38 -1.78
N SER A 160 4.49 -13.63 -2.21
CA SER A 160 4.83 -14.74 -1.32
C SER A 160 6.35 -14.80 -1.16
N VAL A 161 6.86 -14.67 0.06
CA VAL A 161 8.31 -14.76 0.33
C VAL A 161 8.82 -16.17 0.11
N PRO A 162 8.19 -17.25 0.64
CA PRO A 162 8.67 -18.62 0.45
C PRO A 162 8.69 -19.06 -1.01
N ARG A 163 7.76 -18.54 -1.84
CA ARG A 163 7.70 -18.89 -3.26
C ARG A 163 8.49 -17.94 -4.13
N ASN A 164 8.95 -16.81 -3.58
CA ASN A 164 9.53 -15.69 -4.34
C ASN A 164 8.66 -15.32 -5.56
N GLU A 165 7.35 -15.20 -5.35
CA GLU A 165 6.36 -15.06 -6.42
C GLU A 165 5.46 -13.83 -6.20
N LEU A 166 5.25 -13.06 -7.27
CA LEU A 166 4.23 -12.02 -7.31
C LEU A 166 2.84 -12.66 -7.39
N LEU A 167 1.98 -12.36 -6.41
CA LEU A 167 0.62 -12.87 -6.36
C LEU A 167 -0.40 -11.90 -6.93
N TRP A 168 -0.20 -10.60 -6.67
CA TRP A 168 -1.09 -9.55 -7.14
C TRP A 168 -0.33 -8.24 -7.27
N ALA A 169 -0.71 -7.45 -8.25
CA ALA A 169 -0.22 -6.09 -8.43
C ALA A 169 -1.33 -5.19 -8.96
N ALA A 170 -1.28 -3.91 -8.58
CA ALA A 170 -2.16 -2.89 -9.12
C ALA A 170 -1.45 -1.54 -9.19
N ALA A 171 -1.83 -0.76 -10.19
CA ALA A 171 -1.56 0.67 -10.24
C ALA A 171 -2.86 1.41 -9.89
N SER A 172 -2.77 2.43 -9.08
CA SER A 172 -3.88 3.32 -8.74
C SER A 172 -3.53 4.77 -9.06
N GLU A 173 -4.52 5.51 -9.52
CA GLU A 173 -4.43 6.95 -9.72
C GLU A 173 -5.32 7.66 -8.71
N THR A 174 -4.81 8.76 -8.18
CA THR A 174 -5.57 9.68 -7.34
C THR A 174 -5.28 11.10 -7.78
N ARG A 175 -6.34 11.88 -7.96
CA ARG A 175 -6.23 13.27 -8.40
C ARG A 175 -6.32 14.19 -7.19
N ASN A 176 -5.41 15.16 -7.15
CA ASN A 176 -5.36 16.23 -6.13
C ASN A 176 -5.51 15.72 -4.68
N PRO A 177 -4.67 14.76 -4.21
CA PRO A 177 -4.75 14.31 -2.83
C PRO A 177 -4.47 15.50 -1.90
N LYS A 178 -5.49 15.91 -1.13
CA LYS A 178 -5.42 17.09 -0.26
C LYS A 178 -4.51 16.88 0.95
N ASN A 179 -4.39 15.64 1.39
CA ASN A 179 -3.63 15.26 2.58
C ASN A 179 -2.91 13.94 2.31
N LEU A 180 -1.60 13.99 2.21
CA LEU A 180 -0.78 12.82 1.87
C LEU A 180 -0.88 11.67 2.88
N PRO A 181 -0.85 11.89 4.22
CA PRO A 181 -1.07 10.84 5.19
C PRO A 181 -2.44 10.16 5.07
N GLN A 182 -3.50 10.93 4.89
CA GLN A 182 -4.84 10.40 4.70
C GLN A 182 -4.95 9.61 3.39
N PHE A 183 -4.37 10.12 2.31
CA PHE A 183 -4.31 9.43 1.03
C PHE A 183 -3.63 8.06 1.17
N VAL A 184 -2.48 7.99 1.87
CA VAL A 184 -1.78 6.73 2.12
C VAL A 184 -2.66 5.75 2.90
N GLN A 185 -3.39 6.22 3.93
CA GLN A 185 -4.31 5.37 4.69
C GLN A 185 -5.44 4.81 3.81
N GLU A 186 -6.04 5.64 2.98
CA GLU A 186 -7.11 5.22 2.06
C GLU A 186 -6.59 4.24 1.01
N LEU A 187 -5.42 4.52 0.42
CA LEU A 187 -4.78 3.63 -0.53
C LEU A 187 -4.49 2.25 0.07
N VAL A 188 -3.93 2.22 1.27
CA VAL A 188 -3.67 0.99 2.01
C VAL A 188 -4.96 0.22 2.24
N LYS A 189 -6.02 0.90 2.69
CA LYS A 189 -7.33 0.29 2.94
C LYS A 189 -7.91 -0.33 1.67
N GLU A 190 -7.86 0.38 0.54
CA GLU A 190 -8.35 -0.14 -0.74
C GLU A 190 -7.48 -1.29 -1.27
N SER A 191 -6.17 -1.20 -1.15
CA SER A 191 -5.25 -2.29 -1.53
C SER A 191 -5.52 -3.55 -0.73
N VAL A 192 -5.71 -3.44 0.58
CA VAL A 192 -6.01 -4.60 1.44
C VAL A 192 -7.43 -5.13 1.23
N LYS A 193 -8.42 -4.28 0.89
CA LYS A 193 -9.73 -4.76 0.42
C LYS A 193 -9.62 -5.58 -0.88
N ALA A 194 -8.75 -5.14 -1.81
CA ALA A 194 -8.48 -5.89 -3.03
C ALA A 194 -7.90 -7.27 -2.71
N LEU A 195 -6.98 -7.37 -1.72
CA LEU A 195 -6.47 -8.63 -1.17
C LEU A 195 -7.60 -9.58 -0.74
N GLN A 196 -8.56 -9.07 0.03
CA GLN A 196 -9.70 -9.88 0.50
C GLN A 196 -10.58 -10.37 -0.65
N LYS A 197 -10.88 -9.48 -1.61
CA LYS A 197 -11.66 -9.85 -2.81
C LYS A 197 -10.96 -10.92 -3.64
N GLN A 198 -9.63 -10.97 -3.59
CA GLN A 198 -8.81 -11.96 -4.30
C GLN A 198 -8.63 -13.28 -3.52
N GLY A 199 -9.18 -13.38 -2.30
CA GLY A 199 -9.08 -14.57 -1.45
C GLY A 199 -7.73 -14.76 -0.75
N LEU A 200 -6.83 -13.76 -0.84
CA LEU A 200 -5.50 -13.77 -0.21
C LEU A 200 -5.52 -13.43 1.28
N ALA A 201 -6.61 -12.81 1.74
CA ALA A 201 -6.89 -12.57 3.15
C ALA A 201 -8.33 -13.00 3.44
N ARG A 202 -8.51 -13.97 4.32
CA ARG A 202 -9.86 -14.34 4.80
C ARG A 202 -10.18 -13.51 6.04
N ARG A 203 -11.42 -13.05 6.16
CA ARG A 203 -11.94 -12.54 7.43
C ARG A 203 -11.86 -13.68 8.44
N VAL A 204 -11.11 -13.48 9.52
CA VAL A 204 -11.34 -14.26 10.73
C VAL A 204 -12.64 -13.70 11.32
N PRO A 205 -13.70 -14.50 11.54
CA PRO A 205 -14.88 -14.00 12.22
C PRO A 205 -14.47 -13.53 13.62
N PRO A 206 -15.04 -12.42 14.12
CA PRO A 206 -14.80 -12.02 15.48
C PRO A 206 -15.22 -13.16 16.41
N SER A 207 -14.31 -13.56 17.31
CA SER A 207 -14.56 -14.51 18.39
C SER A 207 -15.53 -13.94 19.39
#